data_5c9b6760d59131f65c33330450ecce83
#
_entry.id   5c9b6760d59131f65c33330450ecce83
#
_cell.length_a   1.000
_cell.length_b   1.000
_cell.length_c   1.000
_cell.angle_alpha   90.00
_cell.angle_beta   90.00
_cell.angle_gamma   90.00
#
_symmetry.space_group_name_H-M   'P 1'
#
loop_
_entity.id
_entity.type
_entity.pdbx_description
1 polymer ?
#
loop_
_entity_poly.entity_id
_entity_poly.type
_entity_poly.pdbx_seq_one_letter_code
_entity_poly.pdbx_strand_id
1 'polypeptide(L)'
;MSVAEILAKKKAALALKNLEEGQAFLAANATKDGVVTLPSGLQYEVLQAGTGDKPTLSDTVVCHYHGQNLAGEVFDSSVERGEPATFRINRLIQGYQIALPLMGTGSKWRIFVPSELAYKDEHKSKQISANSTLVFEVALLGIV
;
A
#
# COMPACT_ATOMS: atom_id res chain seq x y z
N MET A 1 -26.14 19.04 20.54
CA MET A 1 -25.54 18.24 19.48
C MET A 1 -25.89 16.78 19.70
N SER A 2 -26.39 16.09 18.69
CA SER A 2 -26.73 14.67 18.79
C SER A 2 -25.49 13.79 18.82
N VAL A 3 -25.64 12.54 19.27
CA VAL A 3 -24.56 11.56 19.23
C VAL A 3 -24.08 11.34 17.79
N ALA A 4 -25.02 11.29 16.84
CA ALA A 4 -24.68 11.12 15.42
C ALA A 4 -23.81 12.29 14.90
N GLU A 5 -24.12 13.52 15.29
CA GLU A 5 -23.34 14.69 14.90
C GLU A 5 -21.95 14.68 15.51
N ILE A 6 -21.84 14.29 16.78
CA ILE A 6 -20.54 14.16 17.45
C ILE A 6 -19.67 13.10 16.77
N LEU A 7 -20.24 11.94 16.46
CA LEU A 7 -19.53 10.86 15.78
C LEU A 7 -19.10 11.29 14.36
N ALA A 8 -19.96 11.99 13.64
CA ALA A 8 -19.62 12.50 12.30
C ALA A 8 -18.47 13.49 12.33
N LYS A 9 -18.45 14.39 13.32
CA LYS A 9 -17.33 15.34 13.51
C LYS A 9 -16.03 14.65 13.86
N LYS A 10 -16.07 13.64 14.73
CA LYS A 10 -14.87 12.86 15.09
C LYS A 10 -14.34 12.10 13.90
N LYS A 11 -15.22 11.51 13.11
CA LYS A 11 -14.85 10.77 11.90
C LYS A 11 -14.21 11.69 10.86
N ALA A 12 -14.79 12.87 10.63
CA ALA A 12 -14.25 13.86 9.71
C ALA A 12 -12.89 14.38 10.17
N ALA A 13 -12.73 14.62 11.46
CA ALA A 13 -11.45 15.06 12.04
C ALA A 13 -10.36 14.01 11.88
N LEU A 14 -10.68 12.74 12.09
CA LEU A 14 -9.75 11.64 11.90
C LEU A 14 -9.36 11.50 10.42
N ALA A 15 -10.31 11.61 9.51
CA ALA A 15 -10.04 11.54 8.07
C ALA A 15 -9.09 12.65 7.63
N LEU A 16 -9.29 13.88 8.11
CA LEU A 16 -8.42 15.01 7.81
C LEU A 16 -7.03 14.81 8.40
N LYS A 17 -6.95 14.35 9.64
CA LYS A 17 -5.69 14.06 10.31
C LYS A 17 -4.89 13.01 9.53
N ASN A 18 -5.53 11.92 9.12
CA ASN A 18 -4.90 10.87 8.34
C ASN A 18 -4.37 11.41 7.01
N LEU A 19 -5.15 12.25 6.33
CA LEU A 19 -4.74 12.84 5.07
C LEU A 19 -3.50 13.72 5.24
N GLU A 20 -3.50 14.59 6.25
CA GLU A 20 -2.37 15.48 6.53
C GLU A 20 -1.11 14.71 6.94
N GLU A 21 -1.26 13.70 7.82
CA GLU A 21 -0.14 12.85 8.23
C GLU A 21 0.43 12.06 7.05
N GLY A 22 -0.45 11.56 6.19
CA GLY A 22 -0.03 10.83 4.99
C GLY A 22 0.74 11.71 4.02
N GLN A 23 0.25 12.91 3.76
CA GLN A 23 0.92 13.86 2.88
C GLN A 23 2.29 14.29 3.44
N ALA A 24 2.37 14.56 4.73
CA ALA A 24 3.62 14.92 5.39
C ALA A 24 4.62 13.76 5.35
N PHE A 25 4.15 12.54 5.60
CA PHE A 25 4.97 11.34 5.52
C PHE A 25 5.56 11.15 4.12
N LEU A 26 4.72 11.23 3.10
CA LEU A 26 5.15 11.03 1.71
C LEU A 26 6.11 12.13 1.25
N ALA A 27 5.89 13.37 1.65
CA ALA A 27 6.79 14.47 1.33
C ALA A 27 8.19 14.25 1.93
N ALA A 28 8.25 13.83 3.18
CA ALA A 28 9.52 13.52 3.84
C ALA A 28 10.18 12.28 3.25
N ASN A 29 9.39 11.25 2.98
CA ASN A 29 9.87 9.99 2.43
C ASN A 29 10.46 10.15 1.03
N ALA A 30 9.91 11.07 0.23
CA ALA A 30 10.41 11.35 -1.12
C ALA A 30 11.85 11.85 -1.13
N THR A 31 12.34 12.40 -0.02
CA THR A 31 13.72 12.92 0.08
C THR A 31 14.74 11.87 0.50
N LYS A 32 14.30 10.66 0.86
CA LYS A 32 15.20 9.60 1.30
C LYS A 32 15.89 8.96 0.11
N ASP A 33 17.16 8.59 0.30
CA ASP A 33 17.92 7.87 -0.71
C ASP A 33 17.24 6.54 -1.05
N GLY A 34 17.19 6.22 -2.33
CA GLY A 34 16.59 4.97 -2.80
C GLY A 34 15.09 5.01 -2.99
N VAL A 35 14.40 6.06 -2.54
CA VAL A 35 12.95 6.20 -2.74
C VAL A 35 12.66 6.89 -4.07
N VAL A 36 11.82 6.27 -4.88
CA VAL A 36 11.37 6.79 -6.16
C VAL A 36 9.91 7.19 -6.03
N THR A 37 9.57 8.41 -6.49
CA THR A 37 8.18 8.88 -6.55
C THR A 37 7.71 8.85 -8.00
N LEU A 38 6.63 8.12 -8.25
CA LEU A 38 6.02 8.02 -9.57
C LEU A 38 5.03 9.18 -9.81
N PRO A 39 4.69 9.50 -11.08
CA PRO A 39 3.71 10.54 -11.38
C PRO A 39 2.34 10.32 -10.71
N SER A 40 1.97 9.08 -10.44
CA SER A 40 0.72 8.72 -9.73
C SER A 40 0.73 9.10 -8.26
N GLY A 41 1.90 9.39 -7.70
CA GLY A 41 2.09 9.62 -6.27
C GLY A 41 2.54 8.39 -5.51
N LEU A 42 2.52 7.21 -6.11
CA LEU A 42 3.07 6.00 -5.50
C LEU A 42 4.57 6.19 -5.32
N GLN A 43 5.07 5.79 -4.15
CA GLN A 43 6.51 5.76 -3.88
C GLN A 43 6.95 4.32 -3.67
N TYR A 44 8.19 4.03 -4.02
CA TYR A 44 8.74 2.71 -3.75
C TYR A 44 10.24 2.77 -3.50
N GLU A 45 10.72 1.73 -2.83
CA GLU A 45 12.12 1.49 -2.55
C GLU A 45 12.41 0.03 -2.90
N VAL A 46 13.43 -0.20 -3.71
CA VAL A 46 13.83 -1.55 -4.10
C VAL A 46 14.68 -2.15 -2.97
N LEU A 47 14.15 -3.17 -2.30
CA LEU A 47 14.87 -3.88 -1.25
C LEU A 47 15.74 -4.99 -1.83
N GLN A 48 15.25 -5.64 -2.90
CA GLN A 48 15.96 -6.67 -3.63
C GLN A 48 15.55 -6.58 -5.10
N ALA A 49 16.53 -6.50 -5.98
CA ALA A 49 16.26 -6.49 -7.42
C ALA A 49 15.98 -7.90 -7.92
N GLY A 50 14.94 -8.05 -8.73
CA GLY A 50 14.62 -9.29 -9.41
C GLY A 50 14.97 -9.20 -10.89
N THR A 51 15.38 -10.31 -11.48
CA THR A 51 15.79 -10.39 -12.88
C THR A 51 14.81 -11.14 -13.77
N GLY A 52 13.74 -11.70 -13.19
CA GLY A 52 12.72 -12.43 -13.93
C GLY A 52 11.76 -11.52 -14.67
N ASP A 53 10.78 -12.16 -15.32
CA ASP A 53 9.78 -11.43 -16.10
C ASP A 53 8.93 -10.51 -15.25
N LYS A 54 8.49 -9.41 -15.86
CA LYS A 54 7.53 -8.48 -15.25
C LYS A 54 6.12 -8.89 -15.65
N PRO A 55 5.18 -8.93 -14.68
CA PRO A 55 3.80 -9.27 -15.02
C PRO A 55 3.06 -8.12 -15.68
N THR A 56 1.89 -8.44 -16.25
CA THR A 56 0.93 -7.46 -16.78
C THR A 56 -0.29 -7.41 -15.86
N LEU A 57 -1.16 -6.42 -16.08
CA LEU A 57 -2.38 -6.26 -15.26
C LEU A 57 -3.31 -7.46 -15.29
N SER A 58 -3.32 -8.23 -16.37
CA SER A 58 -4.17 -9.42 -16.52
C SER A 58 -3.56 -10.68 -15.93
N ASP A 59 -2.30 -10.61 -15.49
CA ASP A 59 -1.61 -11.79 -14.95
C ASP A 59 -2.04 -12.08 -13.52
N THR A 60 -1.93 -13.35 -13.17
CA THR A 60 -2.04 -13.84 -11.79
C THR A 60 -0.62 -14.05 -11.26
N VAL A 61 -0.37 -13.56 -10.07
CA VAL A 61 0.96 -13.60 -9.45
C VAL A 61 0.92 -14.25 -8.08
N VAL A 62 2.07 -14.79 -7.68
CA VAL A 62 2.28 -15.31 -6.33
C VAL A 62 3.22 -14.34 -5.60
N CYS A 63 2.77 -13.83 -4.47
CA CYS A 63 3.50 -12.84 -3.70
C CYS A 63 3.50 -13.16 -2.22
N HIS A 64 4.58 -12.79 -1.54
CA HIS A 64 4.53 -12.51 -0.12
C HIS A 64 4.33 -11.01 0.06
N TYR A 65 3.51 -10.63 1.03
CA TYR A 65 3.29 -9.23 1.34
C TYR A 65 3.09 -9.03 2.84
N HIS A 66 3.43 -7.82 3.28
CA HIS A 66 3.27 -7.40 4.67
C HIS A 66 2.82 -5.94 4.65
N GLY A 67 1.61 -5.68 5.11
CA GLY A 67 1.01 -4.34 5.06
C GLY A 67 0.78 -3.76 6.43
N GLN A 68 1.13 -2.48 6.58
CA GLN A 68 0.93 -1.75 7.84
C GLN A 68 0.50 -0.31 7.57
N ASN A 69 -0.12 0.30 8.59
CA ASN A 69 -0.43 1.73 8.56
C ASN A 69 0.79 2.54 9.01
N LEU A 70 0.66 3.88 9.04
CA LEU A 70 1.76 4.76 9.45
C LEU A 70 2.12 4.65 10.93
N ALA A 71 1.21 4.14 11.76
CA ALA A 71 1.49 3.86 13.18
C ALA A 71 2.28 2.56 13.38
N GLY A 72 2.51 1.81 12.30
CA GLY A 72 3.23 0.54 12.36
C GLY A 72 2.33 -0.66 12.68
N GLU A 73 1.02 -0.48 12.73
CA GLU A 73 0.09 -1.57 12.99
C GLU A 73 -0.11 -2.41 11.73
N VAL A 74 0.13 -3.71 11.84
CA VAL A 74 -0.04 -4.66 10.74
C VAL A 74 -1.53 -4.96 10.56
N PHE A 75 -2.03 -4.81 9.33
CA PHE A 75 -3.43 -5.12 9.04
C PHE A 75 -3.59 -6.38 8.21
N ASP A 76 -2.55 -6.80 7.50
CA ASP A 76 -2.56 -8.03 6.72
C ASP A 76 -1.12 -8.43 6.36
N SER A 77 -0.80 -9.73 6.48
CA SER A 77 0.53 -10.23 6.19
C SER A 77 0.51 -11.70 5.82
N SER A 78 0.88 -12.02 4.59
CA SER A 78 1.08 -13.39 4.15
C SER A 78 2.30 -14.01 4.84
N VAL A 79 3.29 -13.18 5.17
CA VAL A 79 4.50 -13.62 5.86
C VAL A 79 4.16 -14.14 7.26
N GLU A 80 3.31 -13.41 7.99
CA GLU A 80 2.85 -13.85 9.33
C GLU A 80 1.99 -15.11 9.25
N ARG A 81 1.21 -15.29 8.19
CA ARG A 81 0.43 -16.51 7.96
C ARG A 81 1.31 -17.68 7.53
N GLY A 82 2.56 -17.43 7.11
CA GLY A 82 3.50 -18.46 6.69
C GLY A 82 3.21 -19.05 5.31
N GLU A 83 2.40 -18.37 4.48
CA GLU A 83 1.97 -18.88 3.18
C GLU A 83 1.80 -17.74 2.19
N PRO A 84 2.44 -17.81 1.00
CA PRO A 84 2.27 -16.77 0.00
C PRO A 84 0.84 -16.75 -0.55
N ALA A 85 0.43 -15.59 -1.06
CA ALA A 85 -0.89 -15.38 -1.61
C ALA A 85 -0.81 -15.32 -3.14
N THR A 86 -1.89 -15.75 -3.78
CA THR A 86 -2.05 -15.74 -5.24
C THR A 86 -3.14 -14.76 -5.60
N PHE A 87 -2.83 -13.77 -6.46
CA PHE A 87 -3.78 -12.73 -6.86
C PHE A 87 -3.75 -12.50 -8.36
N ARG A 88 -4.90 -12.05 -8.89
CA ARG A 88 -4.93 -11.38 -10.18
C ARG A 88 -4.67 -9.89 -9.94
N ILE A 89 -3.68 -9.31 -10.62
CA ILE A 89 -3.23 -7.94 -10.35
C ILE A 89 -4.36 -6.92 -10.51
N ASN A 90 -5.18 -7.03 -11.54
CA ASN A 90 -6.25 -6.07 -11.81
C ASN A 90 -7.40 -6.09 -10.79
N ARG A 91 -7.35 -6.96 -9.79
CA ARG A 91 -8.33 -7.02 -8.70
C ARG A 91 -7.80 -6.43 -7.39
N LEU A 92 -6.56 -5.96 -7.39
CA LEU A 92 -5.93 -5.39 -6.21
C LEU A 92 -6.15 -3.88 -6.15
N ILE A 93 -5.76 -3.25 -5.03
CA ILE A 93 -5.76 -1.79 -4.93
C ILE A 93 -4.86 -1.19 -6.01
N GLN A 94 -5.12 0.06 -6.39
CA GLN A 94 -4.39 0.71 -7.48
C GLN A 94 -2.89 0.76 -7.24
N GLY A 95 -2.45 0.91 -6.00
CA GLY A 95 -1.02 0.88 -5.66
C GLY A 95 -0.32 -0.37 -6.14
N TYR A 96 -0.95 -1.54 -5.96
CA TYR A 96 -0.41 -2.80 -6.48
C TYR A 96 -0.47 -2.88 -7.99
N GLN A 97 -1.55 -2.35 -8.60
CA GLN A 97 -1.70 -2.36 -10.06
C GLN A 97 -0.63 -1.50 -10.75
N ILE A 98 -0.08 -0.51 -10.04
CA ILE A 98 1.00 0.33 -10.54
C ILE A 98 2.35 -0.34 -10.29
N ALA A 99 2.59 -0.86 -9.08
CA ALA A 99 3.88 -1.39 -8.67
C ALA A 99 4.22 -2.74 -9.30
N LEU A 100 3.31 -3.70 -9.25
CA LEU A 100 3.60 -5.08 -9.67
C LEU A 100 4.05 -5.19 -11.14
N PRO A 101 3.45 -4.47 -12.11
CA PRO A 101 3.95 -4.53 -13.49
C PRO A 101 5.35 -3.96 -13.69
N LEU A 102 5.85 -3.19 -12.73
CA LEU A 102 7.20 -2.65 -12.76
C LEU A 102 8.23 -3.58 -12.10
N MET A 103 7.75 -4.55 -11.32
CA MET A 103 8.61 -5.45 -10.56
C MET A 103 8.99 -6.67 -11.38
N GLY A 104 10.28 -6.98 -11.45
CA GLY A 104 10.73 -8.25 -12.00
C GLY A 104 10.51 -9.38 -11.01
N THR A 105 10.22 -10.58 -11.50
CA THR A 105 10.10 -11.76 -10.63
C THR A 105 11.39 -11.96 -9.85
N GLY A 106 11.26 -12.23 -8.56
CA GLY A 106 12.36 -12.33 -7.62
C GLY A 106 12.68 -11.02 -6.91
N SER A 107 12.00 -9.93 -7.26
CA SER A 107 12.21 -8.64 -6.58
C SER A 107 11.40 -8.52 -5.29
N LYS A 108 11.89 -7.68 -4.41
CA LYS A 108 11.18 -7.28 -3.20
C LYS A 108 11.24 -5.77 -3.08
N TRP A 109 10.09 -5.15 -2.99
CA TRP A 109 9.95 -3.70 -2.88
C TRP A 109 9.23 -3.34 -1.60
N ARG A 110 9.56 -2.18 -1.06
CA ARG A 110 8.69 -1.49 -0.09
C ARG A 110 7.95 -0.43 -0.87
N ILE A 111 6.63 -0.47 -0.82
CA ILE A 111 5.80 0.53 -1.51
C ILE A 111 5.06 1.37 -0.48
N PHE A 112 4.94 2.66 -0.77
CA PHE A 112 4.28 3.64 0.08
C PHE A 112 3.08 4.15 -0.71
N VAL A 113 1.89 3.77 -0.27
CA VAL A 113 0.66 3.92 -1.05
C VAL A 113 -0.18 5.06 -0.47
N PRO A 114 -0.28 6.21 -1.18
CA PRO A 114 -1.20 7.25 -0.75
C PRO A 114 -2.64 6.72 -0.76
N SER A 115 -3.49 7.30 0.07
CA SER A 115 -4.86 6.80 0.24
C SER A 115 -5.66 6.75 -1.07
N GLU A 116 -5.41 7.65 -2.00
CA GLU A 116 -6.08 7.68 -3.31
C GLU A 116 -5.82 6.42 -4.14
N LEU A 117 -4.71 5.73 -3.89
CA LEU A 117 -4.33 4.50 -4.56
C LEU A 117 -4.57 3.26 -3.70
N ALA A 118 -5.18 3.44 -2.52
CA ALA A 118 -5.51 2.37 -1.58
C ALA A 118 -7.04 2.33 -1.35
N TYR A 119 -7.47 2.63 -0.15
CA TYR A 119 -8.90 2.53 0.22
C TYR A 119 -9.61 3.88 0.31
N LYS A 120 -8.93 4.96 -0.07
CA LYS A 120 -9.50 6.31 -0.15
C LYS A 120 -10.11 6.73 1.19
N ASP A 121 -11.33 7.25 1.17
CA ASP A 121 -12.04 7.70 2.37
C ASP A 121 -12.83 6.58 3.05
N GLU A 122 -12.63 5.33 2.63
CA GLU A 122 -13.30 4.18 3.22
C GLU A 122 -12.66 3.80 4.55
N HIS A 123 -13.49 3.51 5.55
CA HIS A 123 -13.03 2.88 6.80
C HIS A 123 -13.04 1.37 6.57
N LYS A 124 -11.91 0.84 6.12
CA LYS A 124 -11.78 -0.56 5.71
C LYS A 124 -11.71 -1.51 6.88
N SER A 125 -10.97 -1.12 7.93
CA SER A 125 -10.75 -1.94 9.11
C SER A 125 -10.32 -1.05 10.28
N LYS A 126 -10.12 -1.65 11.46
CA LYS A 126 -9.64 -0.93 12.62
C LYS A 126 -8.31 -0.22 12.36
N GLN A 127 -7.42 -0.87 11.59
CA GLN A 127 -6.09 -0.33 11.27
C GLN A 127 -6.10 0.57 10.04
N ILE A 128 -7.16 0.53 9.21
CA ILE A 128 -7.28 1.32 8.00
C ILE A 128 -8.54 2.18 8.09
N SER A 129 -8.40 3.36 8.68
CA SER A 129 -9.47 4.36 8.71
C SER A 129 -9.39 5.25 7.47
N ALA A 130 -10.37 6.15 7.31
CA ALA A 130 -10.46 7.00 6.12
C ALA A 130 -9.17 7.76 5.83
N ASN A 131 -8.79 7.85 4.56
CA ASN A 131 -7.61 8.56 4.06
C ASN A 131 -6.28 8.05 4.62
N SER A 132 -6.18 6.76 4.91
CA SER A 132 -4.94 6.16 5.42
C SER A 132 -3.92 5.94 4.30
N THR A 133 -2.70 6.42 4.52
CA THR A 133 -1.54 6.05 3.73
C THR A 133 -1.01 4.72 4.26
N LEU A 134 -0.70 3.80 3.37
CA LEU A 134 -0.29 2.44 3.73
C LEU A 134 1.13 2.14 3.25
N VAL A 135 1.81 1.27 3.99
CA VAL A 135 3.15 0.80 3.64
C VAL A 135 3.11 -0.72 3.49
N PHE A 136 3.58 -1.21 2.35
CA PHE A 136 3.67 -2.64 2.10
C PHE A 136 5.09 -3.03 1.75
N GLU A 137 5.52 -4.18 2.23
CA GLU A 137 6.66 -4.90 1.66
C GLU A 137 6.08 -6.02 0.80
N VAL A 138 6.50 -6.06 -0.47
CA VAL A 138 5.96 -7.01 -1.45
C VAL A 138 7.12 -7.74 -2.11
N ALA A 139 7.09 -9.06 -2.06
CA ALA A 139 8.02 -9.91 -2.79
C ALA A 139 7.26 -10.62 -3.91
N LEU A 140 7.64 -10.37 -5.15
CA LEU A 140 7.06 -11.03 -6.32
C LEU A 140 7.78 -12.37 -6.54
N LEU A 141 7.09 -13.46 -6.21
CA LEU A 141 7.70 -14.80 -6.26
C LEU A 141 7.54 -15.47 -7.62
N GLY A 142 6.45 -15.21 -8.32
CA GLY A 142 6.22 -15.81 -9.60
C GLY A 142 4.97 -15.31 -10.31
N ILE A 143 4.90 -15.61 -11.59
CA ILE A 143 3.75 -15.35 -12.45
C ILE A 143 3.14 -16.72 -12.79
N VAL A 144 1.86 -16.85 -12.57
CA VAL A 144 1.16 -18.12 -12.79
C VAL A 144 0.59 -18.21 -14.21
#